data_ce2ea8c59f1f855e6763bbdf78fe7d48
#
_entry.id   ce2ea8c59f1f855e6763bbdf78fe7d48
#
_cell.length_a   1.000
_cell.length_b   1.000
_cell.length_c   1.000
_cell.angle_alpha   90.00
_cell.angle_beta   90.00
_cell.angle_gamma   90.00
#
_symmetry.space_group_name_H-M   'P 1'
#
loop_
_entity.id
_entity.type
_entity.pdbx_description
1 polymer ?
#
loop_
_entity_poly.entity_id
_entity_poly.type
_entity_poly.pdbx_seq_one_letter_code
_entity_poly.pdbx_strand_id
1 'polypeptide(L)'
;PAHPKRIAVPAMVLPNMVYALQGNAENMVSIPPAAYSGWEMSILKDLAPELEDVDTTMVNDDFSVNVEALADADVDLVLNWDSETDQAEQLKALGIPCVLVSSAKDMDGLKSLVTMLGDALNCEDRAKQVTDWYDETMDYFNSKADEVAALSEDEMPRVLHFQNVH
;
A
#
# COMPACT_ATOMS: atom_id res chain seq x y z
N PRO A 1 0.73 -9.69 15.90
CA PRO A 1 0.93 -8.93 17.15
C PRO A 1 -0.17 -7.90 17.35
N ALA A 2 -0.44 -7.51 18.59
CA ALA A 2 -1.49 -6.53 18.87
C ALA A 2 -1.14 -5.12 18.35
N HIS A 3 0.13 -4.81 18.14
CA HIS A 3 0.63 -3.54 17.58
C HIS A 3 1.96 -3.83 16.88
N PRO A 4 1.95 -4.07 15.57
CA PRO A 4 3.19 -4.32 14.85
C PRO A 4 4.08 -3.06 14.86
N LYS A 5 5.38 -3.27 15.10
CA LYS A 5 6.38 -2.21 15.19
C LYS A 5 7.54 -2.39 14.22
N ARG A 6 7.66 -3.55 13.63
CA ARG A 6 8.72 -3.90 12.69
C ARG A 6 8.10 -4.56 11.46
N ILE A 7 7.61 -3.73 10.57
CA ILE A 7 6.79 -4.13 9.43
C ILE A 7 7.66 -4.19 8.17
N ALA A 8 7.69 -5.34 7.51
CA ALA A 8 8.22 -5.45 6.16
C ALA A 8 7.09 -5.41 5.14
N VAL A 9 7.27 -4.62 4.08
CA VAL A 9 6.23 -4.36 3.09
C VAL A 9 6.75 -4.63 1.67
N PRO A 10 6.95 -5.91 1.28
CA PRO A 10 7.43 -6.27 -0.06
C PRO A 10 6.46 -5.93 -1.19
N ALA A 11 5.17 -5.84 -0.93
CA ALA A 11 4.18 -5.47 -1.94
C ALA A 11 4.29 -3.98 -2.32
N MET A 12 4.68 -3.70 -3.57
CA MET A 12 5.13 -2.42 -4.11
C MET A 12 4.31 -1.17 -3.73
N VAL A 13 2.98 -1.25 -3.72
CA VAL A 13 2.11 -0.09 -3.48
C VAL A 13 1.70 0.06 -2.01
N LEU A 14 1.90 -0.96 -1.20
CA LEU A 14 1.46 -0.95 0.20
C LEU A 14 2.25 -0.01 1.11
N PRO A 15 3.55 0.31 0.90
CA PRO A 15 4.24 1.30 1.74
C PRO A 15 3.51 2.62 1.83
N ASN A 16 2.94 3.11 0.72
CA ASN A 16 2.16 4.35 0.71
C ASN A 16 0.86 4.23 1.53
N MET A 17 0.21 3.06 1.48
CA MET A 17 -1.02 2.81 2.25
C MET A 17 -0.71 2.68 3.74
N VAL A 18 0.37 2.00 4.10
CA VAL A 18 0.84 1.91 5.50
C VAL A 18 1.13 3.32 6.04
N TYR A 19 1.88 4.13 5.28
CA TYR A 19 2.12 5.52 5.64
C TYR A 19 0.83 6.32 5.83
N ALA A 20 -0.12 6.22 4.90
CA ALA A 20 -1.39 6.95 4.98
C ALA A 20 -2.24 6.54 6.20
N LEU A 21 -2.17 5.27 6.62
CA LEU A 21 -2.90 4.74 7.76
C LEU A 21 -2.21 5.06 9.09
N GLN A 22 -0.90 4.93 9.18
CA GLN A 22 -0.15 5.19 10.42
C GLN A 22 0.19 6.68 10.60
N GLY A 23 0.20 7.47 9.53
CA GLY A 23 0.60 8.88 9.54
C GLY A 23 2.11 9.11 9.63
N ASN A 24 2.89 8.04 9.61
CA ASN A 24 4.36 8.02 9.58
C ASN A 24 4.85 6.67 9.05
N ALA A 25 6.15 6.54 8.82
CA ALA A 25 6.78 5.31 8.35
C ALA A 25 7.75 4.67 9.37
N GLU A 26 7.71 5.12 10.64
CA GLU A 26 8.66 4.69 11.69
C GLU A 26 8.65 3.17 11.93
N ASN A 27 7.51 2.52 11.71
CA ASN A 27 7.37 1.08 11.88
C ASN A 27 7.75 0.26 10.63
N MET A 28 7.96 0.90 9.48
CA MET A 28 8.41 0.22 8.27
C MET A 28 9.92 0.01 8.31
N VAL A 29 10.34 -1.24 8.43
CA VAL A 29 11.77 -1.60 8.52
C VAL A 29 12.33 -2.12 7.21
N SER A 30 11.48 -2.57 6.27
CA SER A 30 11.92 -3.00 4.95
C SER A 30 10.85 -2.78 3.89
N ILE A 31 11.29 -2.28 2.72
CA ILE A 31 10.48 -2.08 1.51
C ILE A 31 11.28 -2.51 0.28
N PRO A 32 10.63 -2.78 -0.89
CA PRO A 32 11.35 -3.11 -2.11
C PRO A 32 12.22 -1.94 -2.61
N PRO A 33 13.35 -2.20 -3.29
CA PRO A 33 14.17 -1.17 -3.91
C PRO A 33 13.40 -0.24 -4.85
N ALA A 34 12.43 -0.78 -5.60
CA ALA A 34 11.58 -0.02 -6.48
C ALA A 34 10.64 0.96 -5.73
N ALA A 35 10.12 0.57 -4.56
CA ALA A 35 9.31 1.47 -3.72
C ALA A 35 10.18 2.58 -3.12
N TYR A 36 11.41 2.26 -2.70
CA TYR A 36 12.38 3.24 -2.23
C TYR A 36 12.74 4.27 -3.30
N SER A 37 13.01 3.82 -4.54
CA SER A 37 13.25 4.72 -5.66
C SER A 37 12.04 5.63 -5.95
N GLY A 38 10.82 5.12 -5.82
CA GLY A 38 9.60 5.91 -5.94
C GLY A 38 9.48 6.97 -4.83
N TRP A 39 9.83 6.64 -3.59
CA TRP A 39 9.90 7.57 -2.48
C TRP A 39 10.95 8.66 -2.76
N GLU A 40 12.16 8.28 -3.15
CA GLU A 40 13.27 9.21 -3.39
C GLU A 40 12.97 10.25 -4.47
N MET A 41 12.21 9.86 -5.52
CA MET A 41 11.84 10.71 -6.65
C MET A 41 10.52 11.47 -6.48
N SER A 42 9.87 11.39 -5.33
CA SER A 42 8.54 11.98 -5.11
C SER A 42 8.51 12.91 -3.90
N ILE A 43 7.37 13.57 -3.70
CA ILE A 43 7.08 14.39 -2.50
C ILE A 43 7.13 13.57 -1.21
N LEU A 44 7.07 12.23 -1.30
CA LEU A 44 7.12 11.36 -0.13
C LEU A 44 8.46 11.47 0.60
N LYS A 45 9.53 11.85 -0.07
CA LYS A 45 10.83 12.13 0.58
C LYS A 45 10.72 13.24 1.63
N ASP A 46 9.91 14.25 1.36
CA ASP A 46 9.68 15.36 2.30
C ASP A 46 8.64 15.01 3.38
N LEU A 47 7.68 14.13 3.05
CA LEU A 47 6.59 13.74 3.96
C LEU A 47 6.97 12.61 4.92
N ALA A 48 7.80 11.68 4.48
CA ALA A 48 8.23 10.50 5.22
C ALA A 48 9.77 10.40 5.21
N PRO A 49 10.50 11.39 5.77
CA PRO A 49 11.96 11.39 5.77
C PRO A 49 12.57 10.20 6.52
N GLU A 50 11.83 9.58 7.44
CA GLU A 50 12.23 8.39 8.18
C GLU A 50 12.48 7.16 7.29
N LEU A 51 12.01 7.16 6.03
CA LEU A 51 12.32 6.11 5.07
C LEU A 51 13.72 6.21 4.45
N GLU A 52 14.49 7.26 4.74
CA GLU A 52 15.87 7.41 4.26
C GLU A 52 16.74 6.21 4.66
N ASP A 53 16.56 5.70 5.87
CA ASP A 53 17.34 4.59 6.45
C ASP A 53 16.61 3.24 6.38
N VAL A 54 15.49 3.14 5.63
CA VAL A 54 14.76 1.87 5.51
C VAL A 54 15.59 0.83 4.77
N ASP A 55 15.57 -0.42 5.24
CA ASP A 55 16.29 -1.50 4.57
C ASP A 55 15.59 -1.92 3.27
N THR A 56 16.34 -1.93 2.18
CA THR A 56 15.88 -2.38 0.86
C THR A 56 16.51 -3.72 0.44
N THR A 57 17.34 -4.34 1.30
CA THR A 57 18.07 -5.58 0.97
C THR A 57 17.34 -6.85 1.39
N MET A 58 16.31 -6.73 2.25
CA MET A 58 15.48 -7.86 2.69
C MET A 58 14.43 -8.26 1.65
N VAL A 59 14.21 -7.42 0.63
CA VAL A 59 13.33 -7.69 -0.50
C VAL A 59 14.16 -7.62 -1.78
N ASN A 60 14.11 -8.65 -2.60
CA ASN A 60 14.84 -8.71 -3.87
C ASN A 60 14.14 -7.89 -4.97
N ASP A 61 14.83 -7.66 -6.09
CA ASP A 61 14.28 -6.93 -7.25
C ASP A 61 13.07 -7.62 -7.89
N ASP A 62 12.93 -8.94 -7.71
CA ASP A 62 11.77 -9.74 -8.14
C ASP A 62 10.64 -9.79 -7.10
N PHE A 63 10.73 -8.98 -6.04
CA PHE A 63 9.82 -8.89 -4.90
C PHE A 63 9.78 -10.14 -4.00
N SER A 64 10.64 -11.13 -4.22
CA SER A 64 10.82 -12.22 -3.27
C SER A 64 11.47 -11.69 -1.98
N VAL A 65 11.14 -12.31 -0.85
CA VAL A 65 11.69 -11.89 0.45
C VAL A 65 12.83 -12.80 0.91
N ASN A 66 13.83 -12.19 1.52
CA ASN A 66 14.86 -12.92 2.27
C ASN A 66 14.33 -13.24 3.66
N VAL A 67 13.73 -14.42 3.81
CA VAL A 67 13.03 -14.85 5.03
C VAL A 67 13.96 -14.88 6.25
N GLU A 68 15.24 -15.27 6.06
CA GLU A 68 16.24 -15.29 7.13
C GLU A 68 16.59 -13.86 7.58
N ALA A 69 16.78 -12.94 6.64
CA ALA A 69 17.04 -11.54 6.98
C ALA A 69 15.88 -10.88 7.71
N LEU A 70 14.63 -11.22 7.34
CA LEU A 70 13.44 -10.72 8.05
C LEU A 70 13.37 -11.25 9.49
N ALA A 71 13.76 -12.51 9.71
CA ALA A 71 13.82 -13.10 11.04
C ALA A 71 14.93 -12.46 11.89
N ASP A 72 16.12 -12.28 11.32
CA ASP A 72 17.27 -11.65 12.00
C ASP A 72 16.98 -10.18 12.36
N ALA A 73 16.13 -9.52 11.59
CA ALA A 73 15.68 -8.15 11.85
C ALA A 73 14.51 -8.06 12.84
N ASP A 74 14.10 -9.17 13.46
CA ASP A 74 12.94 -9.21 14.37
C ASP A 74 11.66 -8.63 13.74
N VAL A 75 11.42 -8.87 12.44
CA VAL A 75 10.19 -8.45 11.77
C VAL A 75 8.98 -9.13 12.43
N ASP A 76 7.98 -8.35 12.80
CA ASP A 76 6.81 -8.82 13.53
C ASP A 76 5.53 -8.83 12.68
N LEU A 77 5.57 -8.26 11.46
CA LEU A 77 4.51 -8.34 10.46
C LEU A 77 5.08 -8.20 9.05
N VAL A 78 4.62 -9.05 8.13
CA VAL A 78 4.86 -8.90 6.69
C VAL A 78 3.54 -8.64 5.98
N LEU A 79 3.51 -7.63 5.08
CA LEU A 79 2.37 -7.32 4.21
C LEU A 79 2.75 -7.65 2.77
N ASN A 80 2.18 -8.72 2.22
CA ASN A 80 2.55 -9.19 0.88
C ASN A 80 1.33 -9.49 0.00
N TRP A 81 1.56 -9.75 -1.29
CA TRP A 81 0.51 -10.12 -2.22
C TRP A 81 -0.01 -11.54 -1.96
N ASP A 82 -1.27 -11.79 -2.29
CA ASP A 82 -1.92 -13.10 -2.17
C ASP A 82 -1.36 -14.17 -3.13
N SER A 83 -0.58 -13.77 -4.14
CA SER A 83 0.21 -14.67 -4.97
C SER A 83 1.39 -15.32 -4.22
N GLU A 84 1.85 -14.72 -3.11
CA GLU A 84 3.08 -15.08 -2.41
C GLU A 84 2.85 -16.09 -1.28
N THR A 85 2.01 -17.10 -1.51
CA THR A 85 1.61 -18.10 -0.52
C THR A 85 2.78 -18.93 0.01
N ASP A 86 3.74 -19.29 -0.85
CA ASP A 86 4.90 -20.09 -0.46
C ASP A 86 5.81 -19.30 0.50
N GLN A 87 5.99 -18.02 0.25
CA GLN A 87 6.74 -17.13 1.15
C GLN A 87 6.02 -16.96 2.50
N ALA A 88 4.68 -16.82 2.47
CA ALA A 88 3.88 -16.72 3.68
C ALA A 88 3.97 -17.99 4.54
N GLU A 89 4.04 -19.19 3.94
CA GLU A 89 4.25 -20.44 4.67
C GLU A 89 5.64 -20.53 5.30
N GLN A 90 6.68 -20.07 4.60
CA GLN A 90 8.04 -20.02 5.13
C GLN A 90 8.14 -19.05 6.32
N LEU A 91 7.56 -17.86 6.21
CA LEU A 91 7.48 -16.86 7.29
C LEU A 91 6.74 -17.42 8.51
N LYS A 92 5.62 -18.10 8.27
CA LYS A 92 4.83 -18.75 9.32
C LYS A 92 5.63 -19.82 10.07
N ALA A 93 6.47 -20.59 9.37
CA ALA A 93 7.32 -21.60 10.00
C ALA A 93 8.34 -20.98 10.98
N LEU A 94 8.73 -19.71 10.75
CA LEU A 94 9.60 -18.94 11.65
C LEU A 94 8.80 -18.11 12.69
N GLY A 95 7.48 -18.23 12.69
CA GLY A 95 6.63 -17.48 13.63
C GLY A 95 6.37 -16.03 13.24
N ILE A 96 6.70 -15.63 12.01
CA ILE A 96 6.49 -14.28 11.50
C ILE A 96 5.10 -14.21 10.84
N PRO A 97 4.15 -13.42 11.36
CA PRO A 97 2.85 -13.23 10.75
C PRO A 97 2.98 -12.58 9.36
N CYS A 98 2.24 -13.11 8.39
CA CYS A 98 2.14 -12.54 7.05
C CYS A 98 0.66 -12.30 6.72
N VAL A 99 0.31 -11.07 6.37
CA VAL A 99 -1.00 -10.71 5.83
C VAL A 99 -0.89 -10.64 4.33
N LEU A 100 -1.64 -11.50 3.65
CA LEU A 100 -1.72 -11.54 2.19
C LEU A 100 -2.89 -10.69 1.72
N VAL A 101 -2.61 -9.80 0.78
CA VAL A 101 -3.58 -8.85 0.23
C VAL A 101 -3.79 -9.09 -1.26
N SER A 102 -5.04 -8.98 -1.71
CA SER A 102 -5.38 -9.01 -3.13
C SER A 102 -5.37 -7.60 -3.71
N SER A 103 -5.00 -7.48 -4.98
CA SER A 103 -5.16 -6.23 -5.71
C SER A 103 -6.64 -5.84 -5.81
N ALA A 104 -6.96 -4.62 -5.42
CA ALA A 104 -8.31 -4.08 -5.57
C ALA A 104 -8.67 -3.92 -7.06
N LYS A 105 -9.85 -4.42 -7.46
CA LYS A 105 -10.36 -4.33 -8.84
C LYS A 105 -11.36 -3.19 -9.03
N ASP A 106 -11.92 -2.72 -7.93
CA ASP A 106 -12.95 -1.68 -7.87
C ASP A 106 -12.84 -0.92 -6.54
N MET A 107 -13.72 0.05 -6.35
CA MET A 107 -13.72 0.89 -5.15
C MET A 107 -14.06 0.10 -3.88
N ASP A 108 -14.97 -0.87 -3.96
CA ASP A 108 -15.34 -1.70 -2.81
C ASP A 108 -14.17 -2.61 -2.40
N GLY A 109 -13.44 -3.16 -3.36
CA GLY A 109 -12.20 -3.89 -3.10
C GLY A 109 -11.12 -3.03 -2.47
N LEU A 110 -10.98 -1.78 -2.92
CA LEU A 110 -10.02 -0.82 -2.32
C LEU A 110 -10.41 -0.47 -0.88
N LYS A 111 -11.69 -0.21 -0.60
CA LYS A 111 -12.18 0.04 0.77
C LYS A 111 -11.97 -1.18 1.68
N SER A 112 -12.22 -2.39 1.15
CA SER A 112 -11.98 -3.63 1.88
C SER A 112 -10.49 -3.81 2.22
N LEU A 113 -9.60 -3.49 1.27
CA LEU A 113 -8.15 -3.52 1.48
C LEU A 113 -7.72 -2.52 2.57
N VAL A 114 -8.21 -1.28 2.50
CA VAL A 114 -7.92 -0.23 3.50
C VAL A 114 -8.40 -0.65 4.87
N THR A 115 -9.61 -1.22 4.98
CA THR A 115 -10.16 -1.71 6.26
C THR A 115 -9.30 -2.84 6.83
N MET A 116 -8.95 -3.84 6.02
CA MET A 116 -8.10 -4.97 6.44
C MET A 116 -6.71 -4.50 6.90
N LEU A 117 -6.10 -3.54 6.18
CA LEU A 117 -4.83 -2.96 6.61
C LEU A 117 -4.99 -2.15 7.92
N GLY A 118 -6.10 -1.44 8.08
CA GLY A 118 -6.44 -0.75 9.32
C GLY A 118 -6.47 -1.70 10.52
N ASP A 119 -7.15 -2.84 10.38
CA ASP A 119 -7.21 -3.88 11.41
C ASP A 119 -5.81 -4.48 11.69
N ALA A 120 -5.05 -4.79 10.64
CA ALA A 120 -3.71 -5.39 10.78
C ALA A 120 -2.71 -4.43 11.46
N LEU A 121 -2.86 -3.13 11.24
CA LEU A 121 -1.97 -2.07 11.74
C LEU A 121 -2.48 -1.40 13.03
N ASN A 122 -3.67 -1.76 13.51
CA ASN A 122 -4.40 -1.11 14.61
C ASN A 122 -4.65 0.38 14.37
N CYS A 123 -5.10 0.68 13.15
CA CYS A 123 -5.40 2.03 12.67
C CYS A 123 -6.85 2.11 12.15
N GLU A 124 -7.81 1.41 12.78
CA GLU A 124 -9.19 1.26 12.32
C GLU A 124 -9.89 2.62 12.15
N ASP A 125 -9.70 3.53 13.10
CA ASP A 125 -10.27 4.88 13.01
C ASP A 125 -9.73 5.65 11.79
N ARG A 126 -8.45 5.48 11.49
CA ARG A 126 -7.84 6.12 10.32
C ARG A 126 -8.30 5.45 9.02
N ALA A 127 -8.39 4.12 8.99
CA ALA A 127 -8.93 3.38 7.87
C ALA A 127 -10.39 3.82 7.57
N LYS A 128 -11.21 4.00 8.60
CA LYS A 128 -12.56 4.53 8.45
C LYS A 128 -12.56 5.95 7.85
N GLN A 129 -11.72 6.85 8.32
CA GLN A 129 -11.61 8.20 7.73
C GLN A 129 -11.25 8.15 6.24
N VAL A 130 -10.36 7.25 5.85
CA VAL A 130 -9.96 7.09 4.44
C VAL A 130 -11.10 6.52 3.62
N THR A 131 -11.83 5.52 4.11
CA THR A 131 -12.98 4.94 3.41
C THR A 131 -14.16 5.92 3.33
N ASP A 132 -14.43 6.69 4.37
CA ASP A 132 -15.46 7.74 4.35
C ASP A 132 -15.11 8.81 3.29
N TRP A 133 -13.85 9.23 3.21
CA TRP A 133 -13.39 10.16 2.18
C TRP A 133 -13.56 9.60 0.76
N TYR A 134 -13.33 8.29 0.56
CA TYR A 134 -13.62 7.65 -0.73
C TYR A 134 -15.09 7.73 -1.08
N ASP A 135 -15.99 7.45 -0.14
CA ASP A 135 -17.44 7.53 -0.36
C ASP A 135 -17.87 8.96 -0.70
N GLU A 136 -17.46 9.95 0.08
CA GLU A 136 -17.74 11.36 -0.18
C GLU A 136 -17.23 11.81 -1.56
N THR A 137 -16.03 11.36 -1.94
CA THR A 137 -15.42 11.67 -3.24
C THR A 137 -16.21 11.04 -4.38
N MET A 138 -16.60 9.78 -4.26
CA MET A 138 -17.41 9.10 -5.26
C MET A 138 -18.81 9.67 -5.38
N ASP A 139 -19.44 10.04 -4.27
CA ASP A 139 -20.74 10.72 -4.26
C ASP A 139 -20.66 12.07 -4.97
N TYR A 140 -19.57 12.83 -4.78
CA TYR A 140 -19.35 14.07 -5.51
C TYR A 140 -19.26 13.83 -7.02
N PHE A 141 -18.47 12.86 -7.48
CA PHE A 141 -18.35 12.54 -8.91
C PHE A 141 -19.69 12.02 -9.47
N ASN A 142 -20.36 11.14 -8.77
CA ASN A 142 -21.66 10.62 -9.17
C ASN A 142 -22.72 11.72 -9.29
N SER A 143 -22.68 12.73 -8.41
CA SER A 143 -23.58 13.88 -8.47
C SER A 143 -23.40 14.73 -9.74
N LYS A 144 -22.26 14.58 -10.44
CA LYS A 144 -21.94 15.27 -11.70
C LYS A 144 -22.22 14.44 -12.95
N ALA A 145 -22.62 13.17 -12.78
CA ALA A 145 -22.78 12.25 -13.91
C ALA A 145 -23.79 12.75 -14.95
N ASP A 146 -24.96 13.26 -14.51
CA ASP A 146 -25.99 13.78 -15.42
C ASP A 146 -25.54 15.05 -16.14
N GLU A 147 -24.81 15.95 -15.44
CA GLU A 147 -24.24 17.17 -16.02
C GLU A 147 -23.20 16.82 -17.11
N VAL A 148 -22.33 15.85 -16.85
CA VAL A 148 -21.34 15.39 -17.82
C VAL A 148 -22.00 14.66 -18.99
N ALA A 149 -23.01 13.81 -18.74
CA ALA A 149 -23.76 13.11 -19.79
C ALA A 149 -24.55 14.03 -20.73
N ALA A 150 -24.88 15.26 -20.26
CA ALA A 150 -25.57 16.26 -21.08
C ALA A 150 -24.63 17.08 -22.00
N LEU A 151 -23.30 16.96 -21.83
CA LEU A 151 -22.33 17.64 -22.71
C LEU A 151 -22.38 17.08 -24.12
N SER A 152 -22.29 17.97 -25.11
CA SER A 152 -22.10 17.60 -26.50
C SER A 152 -20.67 17.11 -26.73
N GLU A 153 -20.45 16.39 -27.83
CA GLU A 153 -19.12 15.85 -28.18
C GLU A 153 -18.05 16.96 -28.32
N ASP A 154 -18.45 18.16 -28.75
CA ASP A 154 -17.57 19.33 -28.90
C ASP A 154 -17.20 19.97 -27.53
N GLU A 155 -18.02 19.76 -26.50
CA GLU A 155 -17.81 20.28 -25.15
C GLU A 155 -16.98 19.29 -24.28
N MET A 156 -16.87 18.05 -24.72
CA MET A 156 -16.07 17.06 -24.02
C MET A 156 -14.56 17.29 -24.22
N PRO A 157 -13.76 17.29 -23.13
CA PRO A 157 -12.30 17.39 -23.27
C PRO A 157 -11.72 16.16 -23.96
N ARG A 158 -10.78 16.37 -24.88
CA ARG A 158 -9.99 15.28 -25.43
C ARG A 158 -8.87 14.94 -24.46
N VAL A 159 -8.89 13.73 -23.92
CA VAL A 159 -7.87 13.25 -22.97
C VAL A 159 -7.08 12.14 -23.61
N LEU A 160 -5.74 12.25 -23.55
CA LEU A 160 -4.82 11.19 -23.94
C LEU A 160 -4.08 10.72 -22.68
N HIS A 161 -4.29 9.48 -22.30
CA HIS A 161 -3.62 8.87 -21.16
C HIS A 161 -2.53 7.91 -21.64
N PHE A 162 -1.30 8.15 -21.20
CA PHE A 162 -0.16 7.26 -21.43
C PHE A 162 0.16 6.49 -20.18
N GLN A 163 0.17 5.18 -20.25
CA GLN A 163 0.51 4.32 -19.09
C GLN A 163 1.88 3.70 -19.26
N ASN A 164 2.59 3.66 -20.17
CA ASN A 164 3.99 3.26 -20.36
C ASN A 164 4.42 3.75 -21.75
N VAL A 165 5.19 4.82 -21.80
CA VAL A 165 5.82 5.29 -23.03
C VAL A 165 7.24 4.72 -23.02
N HIS A 166 7.48 3.66 -23.80
CA HIS A 166 8.81 3.14 -24.10
C HIS A 166 9.35 3.75 -25.37
#